data_e236d5f01702a31869c055ef7432ad4c
#
_entry.id   e236d5f01702a31869c055ef7432ad4c
#
_cell.length_a   1.000
_cell.length_b   1.000
_cell.length_c   1.000
_cell.angle_alpha   90.00
_cell.angle_beta   90.00
_cell.angle_gamma   90.00
#
_symmetry.space_group_name_H-M   'P 1'
#
loop_
_entity.id
_entity.type
_entity.pdbx_description
1 polymer ?
#
loop_
_entity_poly.entity_id
_entity_poly.type
_entity_poly.pdbx_seq_one_letter_code
_entity_poly.pdbx_strand_id
1 'polypeptide(L)'
;MEKFNTHSGIVIPLDRANVDTDAIIPKQFLKSIKKTGFGKNLFDEWRYLDHGEPDQDILSRKINSEFVLNKKEYQGGSVLLAKENFGCGSSREHAPWAIMDYGIKVIIAPSFADIFYGNCFKNGILPITLDLKIVDALFQRANQGNGFKLNIDLENQKIFDENNEYAFEVDTFKKYCLLEGLDDIGLTLRHENKIRQFESDYRKNFPWLGK
;
A
#
# COMPACT_ATOMS: atom_id res chain seq x y z
N MET A 1 8.67 9.55 4.17
CA MET A 1 7.93 8.33 4.62
C MET A 1 8.72 7.58 5.68
N GLU A 2 8.14 6.54 6.35
CA GLU A 2 8.89 5.69 7.27
C GLU A 2 9.85 4.76 6.51
N LYS A 3 11.01 4.42 7.14
CA LYS A 3 11.94 3.44 6.60
C LYS A 3 11.32 2.03 6.68
N PHE A 4 11.49 1.26 5.62
CA PHE A 4 11.02 -0.12 5.55
C PHE A 4 12.25 -1.05 5.42
N ASN A 5 12.60 -1.78 6.46
CA ASN A 5 13.69 -2.76 6.41
C ASN A 5 13.15 -4.19 6.49
N THR A 6 12.52 -4.52 7.60
CA THR A 6 11.88 -5.80 7.85
C THR A 6 10.45 -5.59 8.34
N HIS A 7 9.58 -6.53 8.06
CA HIS A 7 8.20 -6.50 8.53
C HIS A 7 7.72 -7.90 8.86
N SER A 8 6.96 -8.04 9.94
CA SER A 8 6.28 -9.29 10.30
C SER A 8 4.80 -8.99 10.48
N GLY A 9 3.94 -9.67 9.75
CA GLY A 9 2.51 -9.38 9.80
C GLY A 9 1.62 -10.58 9.49
N ILE A 10 0.38 -10.53 10.00
CA ILE A 10 -0.67 -11.47 9.65
C ILE A 10 -1.05 -11.25 8.19
N VAL A 11 -1.20 -12.35 7.46
CA VAL A 11 -1.61 -12.36 6.05
C VAL A 11 -3.12 -12.29 5.95
N ILE A 12 -3.62 -11.33 5.18
CA ILE A 12 -5.03 -11.15 4.85
C ILE A 12 -5.26 -11.74 3.43
N PRO A 13 -5.94 -12.89 3.28
CA PRO A 13 -6.15 -13.52 1.98
C PRO A 13 -7.35 -12.90 1.25
N LEU A 14 -7.09 -11.92 0.40
CA LEU A 14 -8.09 -11.35 -0.50
C LEU A 14 -8.12 -12.15 -1.81
N ASP A 15 -8.89 -13.22 -1.86
CA ASP A 15 -8.97 -14.14 -3.01
C ASP A 15 -9.78 -13.51 -4.16
N ARG A 16 -9.25 -12.45 -4.74
CA ARG A 16 -9.85 -11.71 -5.86
C ARG A 16 -8.76 -11.29 -6.85
N ALA A 17 -9.03 -11.55 -8.13
CA ALA A 17 -8.27 -11.00 -9.25
C ALA A 17 -8.90 -9.68 -9.73
N ASN A 18 -8.13 -8.89 -10.49
CA ASN A 18 -8.58 -7.64 -11.10
C ASN A 18 -9.20 -6.66 -10.10
N VAL A 19 -8.62 -6.57 -8.90
CA VAL A 19 -9.05 -5.60 -7.89
C VAL A 19 -8.69 -4.21 -8.38
N ASP A 20 -9.70 -3.45 -8.77
CA ASP A 20 -9.52 -2.11 -9.30
C ASP A 20 -9.46 -1.03 -8.20
N THR A 21 -9.02 0.16 -8.57
CA THR A 21 -8.88 1.28 -7.62
C THR A 21 -10.20 1.80 -7.10
N ASP A 22 -11.34 1.60 -7.81
CA ASP A 22 -12.67 1.94 -7.32
C ASP A 22 -13.13 0.95 -6.23
N ALA A 23 -12.80 -0.32 -6.36
CA ALA A 23 -13.04 -1.30 -5.30
C ALA A 23 -12.17 -1.03 -4.07
N ILE A 24 -10.89 -0.62 -4.25
CA ILE A 24 -9.98 -0.28 -3.15
C ILE A 24 -10.51 0.94 -2.38
N ILE A 25 -10.85 2.01 -3.08
CA ILE A 25 -11.42 3.24 -2.50
C ILE A 25 -12.47 3.85 -3.45
N PRO A 26 -13.77 3.73 -3.14
CA PRO A 26 -14.84 4.27 -3.96
C PRO A 26 -14.76 5.79 -4.15
N LYS A 27 -15.18 6.24 -5.34
CA LYS A 27 -15.03 7.63 -5.82
C LYS A 27 -15.64 8.69 -4.90
N GLN A 28 -16.71 8.38 -4.17
CA GLN A 28 -17.37 9.33 -3.26
C GLN A 28 -16.46 9.81 -2.13
N PHE A 29 -15.45 9.00 -1.75
CA PHE A 29 -14.49 9.33 -0.69
C PHE A 29 -13.29 10.15 -1.16
N LEU A 30 -13.13 10.38 -2.47
CA LEU A 30 -11.95 11.06 -3.04
C LEU A 30 -11.95 12.59 -2.89
N LYS A 31 -12.95 13.18 -2.25
CA LYS A 31 -13.09 14.63 -2.09
C LYS A 31 -12.14 15.25 -1.05
N SER A 32 -11.51 14.43 -0.19
CA SER A 32 -10.59 14.93 0.82
C SER A 32 -9.23 15.26 0.21
N ILE A 33 -8.67 16.40 0.62
CA ILE A 33 -7.29 16.82 0.28
C ILE A 33 -6.26 16.27 1.26
N LYS A 34 -6.68 15.66 2.37
CA LYS A 34 -5.79 15.05 3.37
C LYS A 34 -5.32 13.69 2.84
N LYS A 35 -4.09 13.29 3.16
CA LYS A 35 -3.55 11.96 2.82
C LYS A 35 -3.93 10.84 3.80
N THR A 36 -4.62 11.18 4.89
CA THR A 36 -5.01 10.27 5.99
C THR A 36 -6.51 10.28 6.23
N GLY A 37 -7.03 9.25 6.89
CA GLY A 37 -8.45 9.09 7.17
C GLY A 37 -9.20 8.25 6.13
N PHE A 38 -8.48 7.67 5.14
CA PHE A 38 -9.06 6.83 4.11
C PHE A 38 -9.16 5.35 4.49
N GLY A 39 -8.36 4.88 5.45
CA GLY A 39 -8.31 3.47 5.87
C GLY A 39 -9.67 2.94 6.32
N LYS A 40 -10.49 3.78 6.91
CA LYS A 40 -11.87 3.46 7.29
C LYS A 40 -12.75 3.08 6.08
N ASN A 41 -12.46 3.63 4.91
CA ASN A 41 -13.20 3.42 3.67
C ASN A 41 -12.51 2.43 2.71
N LEU A 42 -11.42 1.77 3.16
CA LEU A 42 -10.75 0.74 2.39
C LEU A 42 -11.72 -0.41 2.08
N PHE A 43 -11.88 -0.75 0.79
CA PHE A 43 -12.82 -1.76 0.31
C PHE A 43 -14.26 -1.55 0.81
N ASP A 44 -14.73 -0.31 0.87
CA ASP A 44 -16.00 0.08 1.48
C ASP A 44 -17.17 -0.77 0.99
N GLU A 45 -17.34 -0.91 -0.33
CA GLU A 45 -18.43 -1.68 -0.94
C GLU A 45 -18.40 -3.18 -0.61
N TRP A 46 -17.26 -3.70 -0.19
CA TRP A 46 -17.12 -5.11 0.19
C TRP A 46 -17.19 -5.32 1.71
N ARG A 47 -16.72 -4.31 2.47
CA ARG A 47 -16.69 -4.36 3.94
C ARG A 47 -18.06 -4.10 4.57
N TYR A 48 -18.93 -3.38 3.89
CA TYR A 48 -20.24 -3.00 4.42
C TYR A 48 -21.35 -3.44 3.48
N LEU A 49 -22.53 -3.70 4.06
CA LEU A 49 -23.75 -4.10 3.35
C LEU A 49 -24.60 -2.91 2.91
N ASP A 50 -24.32 -1.73 3.42
CA ASP A 50 -24.95 -0.45 3.08
C ASP A 50 -24.00 0.42 2.26
N HIS A 51 -24.56 1.35 1.47
CA HIS A 51 -23.77 2.30 0.71
C HIS A 51 -23.07 3.31 1.63
N GLY A 52 -21.77 3.54 1.42
CA GLY A 52 -20.98 4.46 2.22
C GLY A 52 -21.06 5.89 1.70
N GLU A 53 -21.28 6.84 2.62
CA GLU A 53 -21.26 8.25 2.34
C GLU A 53 -20.09 8.95 3.04
N PRO A 54 -19.55 10.04 2.48
CA PRO A 54 -18.56 10.87 3.17
C PRO A 54 -19.08 11.30 4.55
N ASP A 55 -18.19 11.27 5.54
CA ASP A 55 -18.47 11.68 6.93
C ASP A 55 -19.49 10.82 7.71
N GLN A 56 -19.94 9.71 7.13
CA GLN A 56 -20.79 8.74 7.83
C GLN A 56 -20.02 8.10 9.00
N ASP A 57 -20.72 7.95 10.14
CA ASP A 57 -20.16 7.25 11.28
C ASP A 57 -20.04 5.75 10.98
N ILE A 58 -18.81 5.23 11.06
CA ILE A 58 -18.52 3.82 10.80
C ILE A 58 -19.24 2.89 11.78
N LEU A 59 -19.44 3.32 13.02
CA LEU A 59 -20.13 2.51 14.03
C LEU A 59 -21.60 2.26 13.68
N SER A 60 -22.20 3.10 12.82
CA SER A 60 -23.56 2.93 12.34
C SER A 60 -23.68 2.00 11.12
N ARG A 61 -22.55 1.61 10.50
CA ARG A 61 -22.51 0.83 9.25
C ARG A 61 -22.84 -0.64 9.48
N LYS A 62 -23.52 -1.23 8.50
CA LYS A 62 -23.83 -2.66 8.49
C LYS A 62 -22.63 -3.46 8.00
N ILE A 63 -21.88 -4.05 8.90
CA ILE A 63 -20.67 -4.81 8.60
C ILE A 63 -21.01 -6.08 7.81
N ASN A 64 -20.31 -6.34 6.72
CA ASN A 64 -20.30 -7.61 6.02
C ASN A 64 -19.33 -8.58 6.71
N SER A 65 -19.82 -9.48 7.55
CA SER A 65 -19.02 -10.45 8.30
C SER A 65 -18.27 -11.46 7.43
N GLU A 66 -18.73 -11.66 6.19
CA GLU A 66 -18.12 -12.62 5.27
C GLU A 66 -16.86 -12.05 4.59
N PHE A 67 -16.72 -10.73 4.57
CA PHE A 67 -15.55 -10.13 3.94
C PHE A 67 -14.30 -10.28 4.81
N VAL A 68 -13.20 -10.67 4.18
CA VAL A 68 -11.95 -11.07 4.85
C VAL A 68 -11.42 -10.04 5.85
N LEU A 69 -11.45 -8.74 5.54
CA LEU A 69 -10.95 -7.69 6.44
C LEU A 69 -11.81 -7.50 7.71
N ASN A 70 -13.03 -8.03 7.72
CA ASN A 70 -13.93 -7.94 8.87
C ASN A 70 -13.85 -9.19 9.78
N LYS A 71 -13.20 -10.25 9.34
CA LYS A 71 -13.04 -11.48 10.11
C LYS A 71 -12.01 -11.29 11.22
N LYS A 72 -12.31 -11.80 12.42
CA LYS A 72 -11.49 -11.63 13.62
C LYS A 72 -10.07 -12.16 13.48
N GLU A 73 -9.92 -13.27 12.75
CA GLU A 73 -8.64 -13.94 12.51
C GLU A 73 -7.63 -13.10 11.72
N TYR A 74 -8.12 -12.11 10.94
CA TYR A 74 -7.28 -11.22 10.13
C TYR A 74 -7.20 -9.79 10.69
N GLN A 75 -7.80 -9.53 11.84
CA GLN A 75 -7.72 -8.20 12.47
C GLN A 75 -6.28 -7.84 12.82
N GLY A 76 -5.87 -6.61 12.49
CA GLY A 76 -4.49 -6.17 12.64
C GLY A 76 -3.52 -6.76 11.61
N GLY A 77 -4.04 -7.49 10.61
CA GLY A 77 -3.25 -7.96 9.48
C GLY A 77 -2.65 -6.80 8.69
N SER A 78 -1.40 -6.98 8.26
CA SER A 78 -0.62 -5.94 7.58
C SER A 78 0.07 -6.42 6.31
N VAL A 79 -0.16 -7.67 5.93
CA VAL A 79 0.27 -8.27 4.66
C VAL A 79 -0.98 -8.67 3.87
N LEU A 80 -1.27 -7.97 2.78
CA LEU A 80 -2.39 -8.29 1.90
C LEU A 80 -1.92 -9.27 0.83
N LEU A 81 -2.57 -10.43 0.74
CA LEU A 81 -2.35 -11.41 -0.32
C LEU A 81 -3.50 -11.34 -1.32
N ALA A 82 -3.22 -11.09 -2.58
CA ALA A 82 -4.22 -10.93 -3.64
C ALA A 82 -3.90 -11.78 -4.87
N LYS A 83 -4.85 -11.87 -5.80
CA LYS A 83 -4.65 -12.48 -7.11
C LYS A 83 -4.11 -11.48 -8.13
N GLU A 84 -4.00 -11.90 -9.37
CA GLU A 84 -3.40 -11.13 -10.48
C GLU A 84 -4.09 -9.80 -10.76
N ASN A 85 -3.33 -8.88 -11.37
CA ASN A 85 -3.77 -7.58 -11.86
C ASN A 85 -4.35 -6.69 -10.75
N PHE A 86 -3.68 -6.68 -9.57
CA PHE A 86 -4.12 -5.86 -8.44
C PHE A 86 -3.85 -4.36 -8.69
N GLY A 87 -4.80 -3.51 -8.32
CA GLY A 87 -4.72 -2.06 -8.49
C GLY A 87 -4.99 -1.58 -9.90
N CYS A 88 -5.71 -2.37 -10.73
CA CYS A 88 -6.09 -1.97 -12.08
C CYS A 88 -7.09 -0.80 -12.08
N GLY A 89 -7.48 -0.33 -13.28
CA GLY A 89 -8.42 0.77 -13.45
C GLY A 89 -7.75 2.14 -13.43
N SER A 90 -8.41 3.13 -12.85
CA SER A 90 -7.95 4.52 -12.88
C SER A 90 -6.73 4.77 -12.01
N SER A 91 -5.81 5.63 -12.49
CA SER A 91 -4.65 6.04 -11.69
C SER A 91 -5.08 6.92 -10.51
N ARG A 92 -5.17 6.34 -9.31
CA ARG A 92 -5.57 7.04 -8.09
C ARG A 92 -4.58 6.80 -6.97
N GLU A 93 -3.94 7.86 -6.52
CA GLU A 93 -3.02 7.80 -5.39
C GLU A 93 -3.75 7.54 -4.06
N HIS A 94 -5.04 7.84 -3.99
CA HIS A 94 -5.89 7.53 -2.83
C HIS A 94 -5.98 6.04 -2.51
N ALA A 95 -5.83 5.15 -3.51
CA ALA A 95 -5.88 3.71 -3.28
C ALA A 95 -4.71 3.23 -2.39
N PRO A 96 -3.42 3.54 -2.69
CA PRO A 96 -2.33 3.31 -1.75
C PRO A 96 -2.51 4.02 -0.39
N TRP A 97 -3.04 5.24 -0.36
CA TRP A 97 -3.29 5.92 0.92
C TRP A 97 -4.29 5.18 1.79
N ALA A 98 -5.38 4.68 1.22
CA ALA A 98 -6.38 3.91 1.96
C ALA A 98 -5.79 2.60 2.51
N ILE A 99 -4.98 1.91 1.71
CA ILE A 99 -4.29 0.68 2.10
C ILE A 99 -3.31 0.94 3.25
N MET A 100 -2.47 1.98 3.12
CA MET A 100 -1.48 2.35 4.12
C MET A 100 -2.13 2.80 5.43
N ASP A 101 -3.16 3.64 5.34
CA ASP A 101 -3.88 4.19 6.49
C ASP A 101 -4.70 3.11 7.23
N TYR A 102 -5.10 2.04 6.56
CA TYR A 102 -5.67 0.85 7.19
C TYR A 102 -4.64 0.04 7.99
N GLY A 103 -3.35 0.19 7.69
CA GLY A 103 -2.26 -0.52 8.36
C GLY A 103 -1.59 -1.60 7.51
N ILE A 104 -1.97 -1.76 6.25
CA ILE A 104 -1.32 -2.71 5.34
C ILE A 104 -0.01 -2.10 4.84
N LYS A 105 1.10 -2.82 5.08
CA LYS A 105 2.46 -2.40 4.72
C LYS A 105 3.01 -3.16 3.50
N VAL A 106 2.49 -4.35 3.24
CA VAL A 106 2.95 -5.24 2.16
C VAL A 106 1.76 -5.76 1.39
N ILE A 107 1.89 -5.81 0.06
CA ILE A 107 0.90 -6.44 -0.82
C ILE A 107 1.63 -7.50 -1.65
N ILE A 108 1.14 -8.74 -1.64
CA ILE A 108 1.69 -9.85 -2.41
C ILE A 108 0.67 -10.24 -3.47
N ALA A 109 1.06 -10.27 -4.74
CA ALA A 109 0.20 -10.70 -5.85
C ALA A 109 1.04 -11.26 -7.01
N PRO A 110 0.45 -12.05 -7.92
CA PRO A 110 1.14 -12.50 -9.14
C PRO A 110 1.46 -11.34 -10.10
N SER A 111 0.64 -10.29 -10.11
CA SER A 111 0.87 -9.09 -10.92
C SER A 111 0.10 -7.88 -10.39
N PHE A 112 0.57 -6.70 -10.77
CA PHE A 112 0.00 -5.40 -10.41
C PHE A 112 -0.18 -4.55 -11.67
N ALA A 113 -1.10 -3.58 -11.62
CA ALA A 113 -1.11 -2.49 -12.58
C ALA A 113 0.09 -1.56 -12.34
N ASP A 114 0.79 -1.15 -13.40
CA ASP A 114 2.07 -0.44 -13.34
C ASP A 114 2.02 0.84 -12.51
N ILE A 115 0.98 1.66 -12.71
CA ILE A 115 0.83 2.93 -12.00
C ILE A 115 0.58 2.70 -10.51
N PHE A 116 -0.29 1.73 -10.16
CA PHE A 116 -0.55 1.36 -8.78
C PHE A 116 0.73 0.85 -8.10
N TYR A 117 1.47 -0.04 -8.78
CA TYR A 117 2.75 -0.57 -8.30
C TYR A 117 3.74 0.56 -7.98
N GLY A 118 3.88 1.53 -8.90
CA GLY A 118 4.74 2.70 -8.68
C GLY A 118 4.29 3.57 -7.50
N ASN A 119 2.98 3.81 -7.38
CA ASN A 119 2.41 4.62 -6.30
C ASN A 119 2.54 3.95 -4.92
N CYS A 120 2.55 2.62 -4.83
CA CYS A 120 2.82 1.91 -3.58
C CYS A 120 4.16 2.32 -2.99
N PHE A 121 5.24 2.29 -3.78
CA PHE A 121 6.59 2.66 -3.31
C PHE A 121 6.68 4.11 -2.84
N LYS A 122 6.02 5.04 -3.55
CA LYS A 122 5.98 6.46 -3.17
C LYS A 122 5.29 6.70 -1.83
N ASN A 123 4.43 5.79 -1.42
CA ASN A 123 3.65 5.88 -0.20
C ASN A 123 4.12 4.91 0.91
N GLY A 124 5.25 4.22 0.74
CA GLY A 124 5.84 3.36 1.77
C GLY A 124 5.20 1.99 1.90
N ILE A 125 4.46 1.53 0.88
CA ILE A 125 3.95 0.17 0.75
C ILE A 125 4.91 -0.63 -0.12
N LEU A 126 5.23 -1.85 0.28
CA LEU A 126 6.02 -2.79 -0.49
C LEU A 126 5.11 -3.73 -1.30
N PRO A 127 4.92 -3.51 -2.62
CA PRO A 127 4.27 -4.48 -3.48
C PRO A 127 5.29 -5.54 -3.92
N ILE A 128 4.95 -6.82 -3.72
CA ILE A 128 5.81 -7.96 -4.03
C ILE A 128 5.12 -8.82 -5.09
N THR A 129 5.81 -9.03 -6.20
CA THR A 129 5.36 -9.97 -7.24
C THR A 129 5.96 -11.34 -6.99
N LEU A 130 5.12 -12.38 -6.92
CA LEU A 130 5.52 -13.78 -6.80
C LEU A 130 4.84 -14.63 -7.87
N ASP A 131 5.47 -15.76 -8.18
CA ASP A 131 4.87 -16.77 -9.07
C ASP A 131 3.49 -17.21 -8.55
N LEU A 132 2.55 -17.42 -9.47
CA LEU A 132 1.17 -17.82 -9.14
C LEU A 132 1.11 -19.06 -8.25
N LYS A 133 2.00 -20.05 -8.44
CA LYS A 133 2.04 -21.27 -7.63
C LYS A 133 2.42 -20.96 -6.18
N ILE A 134 3.33 -20.02 -5.97
CA ILE A 134 3.72 -19.58 -4.62
C ILE A 134 2.55 -18.84 -3.97
N VAL A 135 1.92 -17.92 -4.69
CA VAL A 135 0.73 -17.18 -4.21
C VAL A 135 -0.40 -18.15 -3.82
N ASP A 136 -0.68 -19.17 -4.65
CA ASP A 136 -1.70 -20.18 -4.34
C ASP A 136 -1.35 -20.99 -3.07
N ALA A 137 -0.10 -21.36 -2.90
CA ALA A 137 0.37 -22.05 -1.69
C ALA A 137 0.21 -21.15 -0.44
N LEU A 138 0.50 -19.85 -0.56
CA LEU A 138 0.29 -18.89 0.53
C LEU A 138 -1.21 -18.72 0.85
N PHE A 139 -2.10 -18.70 -0.16
CA PHE A 139 -3.55 -18.68 0.05
C PHE A 139 -4.04 -19.92 0.84
N GLN A 140 -3.58 -21.12 0.45
CA GLN A 140 -3.95 -22.35 1.16
C GLN A 140 -3.58 -22.29 2.65
N ARG A 141 -2.42 -21.72 2.98
CA ARG A 141 -1.96 -21.58 4.37
C ARG A 141 -2.71 -20.48 5.13
N ALA A 142 -2.91 -19.32 4.49
CA ALA A 142 -3.63 -18.20 5.10
C ALA A 142 -5.10 -18.56 5.42
N ASN A 143 -5.74 -19.39 4.57
CA ASN A 143 -7.13 -19.84 4.76
C ASN A 143 -7.31 -20.89 5.85
N GLN A 144 -6.24 -21.41 6.45
CA GLN A 144 -6.34 -22.30 7.62
C GLN A 144 -6.79 -21.60 8.92
N GLY A 145 -6.92 -20.28 8.89
CA GLY A 145 -7.55 -19.49 9.97
C GLY A 145 -6.73 -19.33 11.23
N ASN A 146 -5.44 -19.68 11.22
CA ASN A 146 -4.57 -19.68 12.41
C ASN A 146 -3.76 -18.39 12.59
N GLY A 147 -4.17 -17.28 11.97
CA GLY A 147 -3.38 -16.03 12.02
C GLY A 147 -2.02 -16.19 11.36
N PHE A 148 -1.98 -16.83 10.18
CA PHE A 148 -0.75 -17.08 9.43
C PHE A 148 0.05 -15.80 9.24
N LYS A 149 1.33 -15.82 9.61
CA LYS A 149 2.24 -14.68 9.53
C LYS A 149 3.34 -14.94 8.52
N LEU A 150 3.73 -13.85 7.84
CA LEU A 150 4.92 -13.81 7.00
C LEU A 150 5.90 -12.79 7.59
N ASN A 151 7.18 -13.11 7.46
CA ASN A 151 8.29 -12.21 7.70
C ASN A 151 8.84 -11.77 6.35
N ILE A 152 9.05 -10.49 6.20
CA ILE A 152 9.53 -9.85 4.98
C ILE A 152 10.83 -9.14 5.29
N ASP A 153 11.88 -9.44 4.56
CA ASP A 153 13.19 -8.81 4.61
C ASP A 153 13.46 -8.13 3.26
N LEU A 154 13.33 -6.81 3.25
CA LEU A 154 13.53 -6.03 2.03
C LEU A 154 15.00 -5.98 1.63
N GLU A 155 15.92 -5.92 2.60
CA GLU A 155 17.35 -5.83 2.31
C GLU A 155 17.84 -7.08 1.59
N ASN A 156 17.44 -8.26 2.05
CA ASN A 156 17.78 -9.54 1.44
C ASN A 156 16.78 -10.01 0.39
N GLN A 157 15.67 -9.26 0.19
CA GLN A 157 14.59 -9.57 -0.76
C GLN A 157 14.02 -10.97 -0.55
N LYS A 158 13.64 -11.28 0.69
CA LYS A 158 13.13 -12.58 1.11
C LYS A 158 11.81 -12.43 1.86
N ILE A 159 10.92 -13.38 1.60
CA ILE A 159 9.72 -13.63 2.40
C ILE A 159 9.89 -15.01 3.01
N PHE A 160 9.62 -15.14 4.29
CA PHE A 160 9.75 -16.43 4.96
C PHE A 160 8.74 -16.61 6.08
N ASP A 161 8.46 -17.82 6.38
CA ASP A 161 7.75 -18.30 7.55
C ASP A 161 8.56 -19.39 8.26
N GLU A 162 7.98 -20.14 9.18
CA GLU A 162 8.68 -21.18 9.93
C GLU A 162 9.25 -22.30 9.05
N ASN A 163 8.66 -22.56 7.87
CA ASN A 163 8.97 -23.75 7.06
C ASN A 163 9.43 -23.43 5.65
N ASN A 164 9.20 -22.22 5.15
CA ASN A 164 9.46 -21.86 3.76
C ASN A 164 10.11 -20.50 3.64
N GLU A 165 10.93 -20.36 2.61
CA GLU A 165 11.55 -19.10 2.20
C GLU A 165 11.34 -18.90 0.70
N TYR A 166 10.98 -17.68 0.30
CA TYR A 166 10.80 -17.29 -1.09
C TYR A 166 11.58 -16.00 -1.36
N ALA A 167 12.30 -15.97 -2.47
CA ALA A 167 12.95 -14.76 -2.94
C ALA A 167 11.97 -13.91 -3.77
N PHE A 168 12.14 -12.59 -3.75
CA PHE A 168 11.45 -11.66 -4.62
C PHE A 168 12.42 -10.61 -5.17
N GLU A 169 12.04 -9.96 -6.25
CA GLU A 169 12.86 -8.91 -6.86
C GLU A 169 12.15 -7.56 -6.75
N VAL A 170 12.93 -6.53 -6.44
CA VAL A 170 12.51 -5.13 -6.46
C VAL A 170 13.58 -4.31 -7.17
N ASP A 171 13.15 -3.36 -7.99
CA ASP A 171 14.04 -2.39 -8.60
C ASP A 171 14.96 -1.74 -7.57
N THR A 172 16.26 -1.65 -7.87
CA THR A 172 17.29 -1.20 -6.93
C THR A 172 17.03 0.20 -6.39
N PHE A 173 16.51 1.11 -7.21
CA PHE A 173 16.22 2.47 -6.79
C PHE A 173 14.98 2.53 -5.89
N LYS A 174 13.92 1.79 -6.22
CA LYS A 174 12.72 1.68 -5.38
C LYS A 174 13.03 1.06 -4.01
N LYS A 175 13.84 -0.01 -4.00
CA LYS A 175 14.36 -0.63 -2.78
C LYS A 175 15.09 0.38 -1.91
N TYR A 176 16.04 1.12 -2.51
CA TYR A 176 16.78 2.16 -1.81
C TYR A 176 15.86 3.24 -1.21
N CYS A 177 14.85 3.70 -1.96
CA CYS A 177 13.89 4.70 -1.46
C CYS A 177 13.11 4.18 -0.24
N LEU A 178 12.66 2.91 -0.24
CA LEU A 178 11.97 2.32 0.91
C LEU A 178 12.91 2.16 2.11
N LEU A 179 14.12 1.62 1.91
CA LEU A 179 15.10 1.44 2.99
C LEU A 179 15.47 2.76 3.66
N GLU A 180 15.60 3.84 2.89
CA GLU A 180 15.94 5.17 3.40
C GLU A 180 14.73 6.03 3.80
N GLY A 181 13.50 5.56 3.54
CA GLY A 181 12.28 6.31 3.84
C GLY A 181 12.10 7.55 2.97
N LEU A 182 12.55 7.50 1.71
CA LEU A 182 12.57 8.64 0.78
C LEU A 182 11.36 8.59 -0.16
N ASP A 183 10.54 9.62 -0.10
CA ASP A 183 9.57 9.96 -1.13
C ASP A 183 10.16 10.96 -2.14
N ASP A 184 9.37 11.38 -3.13
CA ASP A 184 9.80 12.31 -4.17
C ASP A 184 10.30 13.66 -3.57
N ILE A 185 9.72 14.11 -2.46
CA ILE A 185 10.12 15.32 -1.74
C ILE A 185 11.46 15.08 -1.01
N GLY A 186 11.56 13.95 -0.29
CA GLY A 186 12.78 13.55 0.41
C GLY A 186 13.98 13.42 -0.53
N LEU A 187 13.78 12.88 -1.73
CA LEU A 187 14.79 12.81 -2.77
C LEU A 187 15.25 14.22 -3.22
N THR A 188 14.31 15.14 -3.44
CA THR A 188 14.59 16.52 -3.83
C THR A 188 15.36 17.26 -2.73
N LEU A 189 14.96 17.09 -1.47
CA LEU A 189 15.60 17.74 -0.31
C LEU A 189 17.04 17.29 -0.07
N ARG A 190 17.50 16.17 -0.63
CA ARG A 190 18.93 15.81 -0.64
C ARG A 190 19.80 16.82 -1.38
N HIS A 191 19.21 17.63 -2.24
CA HIS A 191 19.86 18.71 -2.98
C HIS A 191 19.58 20.10 -2.39
N GLU A 192 19.12 20.19 -1.13
CA GLU A 192 18.68 21.43 -0.49
C GLU A 192 19.70 22.59 -0.64
N ASN A 193 20.98 22.31 -0.42
CA ASN A 193 22.01 23.34 -0.56
C ASN A 193 22.10 23.90 -1.99
N LYS A 194 21.97 23.04 -3.01
CA LYS A 194 21.97 23.48 -4.41
C LYS A 194 20.73 24.28 -4.75
N ILE A 195 19.58 23.87 -4.20
CA ILE A 195 18.30 24.56 -4.38
C ILE A 195 18.38 25.95 -3.74
N ARG A 196 18.85 26.06 -2.50
CA ARG A 196 19.02 27.34 -1.79
C ARG A 196 19.99 28.28 -2.53
N GLN A 197 21.07 27.72 -3.05
CA GLN A 197 22.04 28.52 -3.85
C GLN A 197 21.37 29.07 -5.13
N PHE A 198 20.66 28.18 -5.85
CA PHE A 198 19.95 28.59 -7.06
C PHE A 198 18.88 29.66 -6.75
N GLU A 199 18.08 29.49 -5.71
CA GLU A 199 17.06 30.47 -5.30
C GLU A 199 17.67 31.82 -4.93
N SER A 200 18.83 31.82 -4.23
CA SER A 200 19.55 33.04 -3.88
C SER A 200 20.02 33.79 -5.12
N ASP A 201 20.64 33.08 -6.05
CA ASP A 201 21.17 33.67 -7.27
C ASP A 201 20.04 34.13 -8.21
N TYR A 202 18.97 33.34 -8.27
CA TYR A 202 17.78 33.68 -9.04
C TYR A 202 17.11 34.98 -8.54
N ARG A 203 16.95 35.15 -7.22
CA ARG A 203 16.37 36.36 -6.61
C ARG A 203 17.28 37.59 -6.82
N LYS A 204 18.60 37.42 -6.83
CA LYS A 204 19.52 38.51 -7.14
C LYS A 204 19.42 38.98 -8.59
N ASN A 205 19.31 38.02 -9.52
CA ASN A 205 19.24 38.30 -10.95
C ASN A 205 17.88 38.81 -11.40
N PHE A 206 16.79 38.39 -10.68
CA PHE A 206 15.42 38.70 -11.03
C PHE A 206 14.63 39.21 -9.81
N PRO A 207 15.02 40.37 -9.21
CA PRO A 207 14.42 40.86 -7.96
C PRO A 207 12.93 41.17 -8.06
N TRP A 208 12.40 41.35 -9.26
CA TRP A 208 10.96 41.58 -9.49
C TRP A 208 10.09 40.32 -9.48
N LEU A 209 10.67 39.12 -9.51
CA LEU A 209 9.96 37.83 -9.46
C LEU A 209 9.80 37.28 -8.05
N GLY A 210 10.40 37.92 -7.06
CA GLY A 210 10.42 37.48 -5.67
C GLY A 210 9.63 38.44 -4.77
N LYS A 211 8.29 38.32 -4.76
CA LYS A 211 7.47 38.86 -3.68
C LYS A 211 6.67 37.73 -3.07
#